data_88dfcd317fcd8abe4b777b17436d125a
#
_entry.id   88dfcd317fcd8abe4b777b17436d125a
#
_cell.length_a   1.000
_cell.length_b   1.000
_cell.length_c   1.000
_cell.angle_alpha   90.00
_cell.angle_beta   90.00
_cell.angle_gamma   90.00
#
_symmetry.space_group_name_H-M   'P 1'
#
loop_
_entity.id
_entity.type
_entity.pdbx_description
1 polymer ?
#
loop_
_entity_poly.entity_id
_entity_poly.type
_entity_poly.pdbx_seq_one_letter_code
_entity_poly.pdbx_strand_id
1 'polypeptide(L)'
;IRLKVEGHMSDVSGKSYQTTVSIGLSMIAENTSTVEEAISRAHQAADSLEEGNAVAFYEPAKITVGEEGKSVSADALKDLISHALKENAFKLVFQPIVSLHGEDEEQFEVLLRLPDAEGNILNPGQFMTQAEEAGLLHKIDRWVVLQAVKALADQREAGGKGRLFINVSHKTLGDEEFLPWMSVALKAARLPSDAIIFQIHENDATSYIKQAAKFTKGLQELHLKSSINHFGCSLNPFNLLKHLT
;
A
#
# COMPACT_ATOMS: atom_id res chain seq x y z
N ILE A 1 21.22 9.21 -14.20
CA ILE A 1 21.36 9.11 -15.66
C ILE A 1 21.03 10.46 -16.31
N ARG A 2 19.83 11.04 -16.14
CA ARG A 2 19.37 12.28 -16.79
C ARG A 2 20.40 13.42 -16.69
N LEU A 3 20.82 13.80 -15.46
CA LEU A 3 21.81 14.87 -15.23
C LEU A 3 23.19 14.60 -15.87
N LYS A 4 23.59 13.33 -16.00
CA LYS A 4 24.84 12.97 -16.67
C LYS A 4 24.74 13.13 -18.18
N VAL A 5 23.57 12.83 -18.78
CA VAL A 5 23.33 13.05 -20.21
C VAL A 5 23.26 14.54 -20.52
N GLU A 6 22.52 15.30 -19.72
CA GLU A 6 22.39 16.76 -19.86
C GLU A 6 23.74 17.48 -19.74
N GLY A 7 24.61 17.04 -18.84
CA GLY A 7 25.94 17.63 -18.65
C GLY A 7 27.00 17.12 -19.64
N HIS A 8 26.64 16.20 -20.55
CA HIS A 8 27.57 15.65 -21.53
C HIS A 8 27.50 16.39 -22.86
N MET A 9 28.64 16.90 -23.33
CA MET A 9 28.79 17.48 -24.66
C MET A 9 29.46 16.47 -25.57
N SER A 10 28.83 16.19 -26.70
CA SER A 10 29.37 15.27 -27.72
C SER A 10 29.85 16.08 -28.92
N ASP A 11 31.09 15.87 -29.34
CA ASP A 11 31.63 16.46 -30.56
C ASP A 11 31.52 15.49 -31.72
N VAL A 12 30.75 15.91 -32.74
CA VAL A 12 30.61 15.15 -33.96
C VAL A 12 30.97 16.05 -35.16
N SER A 13 31.99 15.66 -35.88
CA SER A 13 32.47 16.40 -37.09
C SER A 13 32.75 17.89 -36.82
N GLY A 14 33.33 18.20 -35.63
CA GLY A 14 33.70 19.57 -35.23
C GLY A 14 32.54 20.43 -34.77
N LYS A 15 31.38 19.85 -34.53
CA LYS A 15 30.23 20.52 -33.91
C LYS A 15 29.89 19.88 -32.58
N SER A 16 29.71 20.69 -31.57
CA SER A 16 29.33 20.24 -30.20
C SER A 16 27.79 20.17 -30.10
N TYR A 17 27.32 19.03 -29.64
CA TYR A 17 25.91 18.76 -29.39
C TYR A 17 25.68 18.45 -27.91
N GLN A 18 24.68 19.08 -27.36
CA GLN A 18 24.12 18.74 -26.04
C GLN A 18 22.78 18.03 -26.25
N THR A 19 22.62 16.90 -25.63
CA THR A 19 21.38 16.11 -25.69
C THR A 19 20.74 16.02 -24.32
N THR A 20 19.45 15.82 -24.32
CA THR A 20 18.66 15.56 -23.11
C THR A 20 17.98 14.20 -23.22
N VAL A 21 17.50 13.68 -22.11
CA VAL A 21 16.76 12.42 -22.09
C VAL A 21 15.53 12.52 -21.21
N SER A 22 14.40 12.08 -21.73
CA SER A 22 13.18 11.85 -20.97
C SER A 22 13.13 10.39 -20.55
N ILE A 23 12.84 10.12 -19.28
CA ILE A 23 12.85 8.77 -18.72
C ILE A 23 11.47 8.48 -18.13
N GLY A 24 10.81 7.47 -18.67
CA GLY A 24 9.59 6.91 -18.09
C GLY A 24 9.93 5.69 -17.24
N LEU A 25 9.27 5.58 -16.10
CA LEU A 25 9.43 4.48 -15.16
C LEU A 25 8.09 3.78 -14.98
N SER A 26 8.10 2.45 -14.95
CA SER A 26 6.93 1.63 -14.62
C SER A 26 7.28 0.67 -13.50
N MET A 27 6.41 0.57 -12.51
CA MET A 27 6.50 -0.46 -11.49
C MET A 27 6.08 -1.80 -12.09
N ILE A 28 6.88 -2.84 -11.86
CA ILE A 28 6.48 -4.23 -12.15
C ILE A 28 5.86 -4.77 -10.86
N ALA A 29 4.55 -5.02 -10.90
CA ALA A 29 3.79 -5.56 -9.80
C ALA A 29 3.16 -6.90 -10.22
N GLU A 30 2.59 -7.63 -9.29
CA GLU A 30 1.96 -8.93 -9.55
C GLU A 30 0.84 -8.89 -10.60
N ASN A 31 0.22 -7.73 -10.78
CA ASN A 31 -0.79 -7.49 -11.82
C ASN A 31 -0.20 -7.04 -13.17
N THR A 32 1.12 -6.98 -13.32
CA THR A 32 1.76 -6.69 -14.60
C THR A 32 1.83 -8.00 -15.40
N SER A 33 0.92 -8.16 -16.36
CA SER A 33 0.70 -9.44 -17.02
C SER A 33 1.81 -9.85 -17.97
N THR A 34 2.49 -8.88 -18.61
CA THR A 34 3.54 -9.15 -19.59
C THR A 34 4.68 -8.12 -19.55
N VAL A 35 5.82 -8.48 -20.12
CA VAL A 35 6.98 -7.58 -20.29
C VAL A 35 6.61 -6.41 -21.20
N GLU A 36 5.85 -6.69 -22.25
CA GLU A 36 5.38 -5.68 -23.22
C GLU A 36 4.51 -4.63 -22.54
N GLU A 37 3.67 -5.04 -21.61
CA GLU A 37 2.84 -4.12 -20.83
C GLU A 37 3.71 -3.23 -19.92
N ALA A 38 4.71 -3.77 -19.24
CA ALA A 38 5.64 -2.99 -18.42
C ALA A 38 6.39 -1.94 -19.25
N ILE A 39 6.86 -2.31 -20.43
CA ILE A 39 7.54 -1.40 -21.36
C ILE A 39 6.57 -0.34 -21.89
N SER A 40 5.37 -0.73 -22.28
CA SER A 40 4.33 0.21 -22.75
C SER A 40 3.99 1.26 -21.71
N ARG A 41 3.81 0.86 -20.45
CA ARG A 41 3.58 1.76 -19.31
C ARG A 41 4.73 2.74 -19.10
N ALA A 42 5.98 2.27 -19.19
CA ALA A 42 7.15 3.15 -19.10
C ALA A 42 7.24 4.15 -20.27
N HIS A 43 6.90 3.74 -21.49
CA HIS A 43 6.82 4.64 -22.64
C HIS A 43 5.74 5.70 -22.45
N GLN A 44 4.54 5.31 -22.02
CA GLN A 44 3.45 6.27 -21.73
C GLN A 44 3.87 7.32 -20.70
N ALA A 45 4.60 6.92 -19.65
CA ALA A 45 5.14 7.84 -18.67
C ALA A 45 6.16 8.82 -19.30
N ALA A 46 7.06 8.34 -20.18
CA ALA A 46 8.01 9.20 -20.86
C ALA A 46 7.31 10.18 -21.81
N ASP A 47 6.30 9.70 -22.55
CA ASP A 47 5.54 10.50 -23.52
C ASP A 47 4.64 11.56 -22.86
N SER A 48 4.29 11.39 -21.57
CA SER A 48 3.54 12.39 -20.81
C SER A 48 4.34 13.64 -20.42
N LEU A 49 5.65 13.63 -20.68
CA LEU A 49 6.54 14.75 -20.36
C LEU A 49 6.53 15.79 -21.48
N GLU A 50 5.69 16.82 -21.36
CA GLU A 50 5.52 17.87 -22.39
C GLU A 50 6.80 18.65 -22.67
N GLU A 51 7.61 18.96 -21.66
CA GLU A 51 8.84 19.75 -21.79
C GLU A 51 10.11 18.90 -22.04
N GLY A 52 10.03 17.59 -21.98
CA GLY A 52 11.18 16.70 -22.10
C GLY A 52 12.17 16.83 -20.93
N ASN A 53 13.35 16.18 -21.03
CA ASN A 53 14.45 16.24 -20.06
C ASN A 53 14.04 16.05 -18.59
N ALA A 54 13.11 15.14 -18.33
CA ALA A 54 12.58 14.87 -17.01
C ALA A 54 12.41 13.37 -16.76
N VAL A 55 11.94 13.02 -15.58
CA VAL A 55 11.63 11.64 -15.18
C VAL A 55 10.17 11.61 -14.76
N ALA A 56 9.38 10.72 -15.34
CA ALA A 56 8.01 10.46 -14.91
C ALA A 56 7.83 9.00 -14.54
N PHE A 57 7.02 8.76 -13.51
CA PHE A 57 6.51 7.44 -13.22
C PHE A 57 5.21 7.24 -14.01
N TYR A 58 5.00 6.01 -14.47
CA TYR A 58 3.70 5.62 -14.98
C TYR A 58 2.70 5.65 -13.83
N GLU A 59 1.78 6.58 -13.91
CA GLU A 59 0.57 6.56 -13.11
C GLU A 59 -0.51 5.93 -13.99
N PRO A 60 -1.11 4.79 -13.59
CA PRO A 60 -2.23 4.25 -14.32
C PRO A 60 -3.27 5.35 -14.48
N ALA A 61 -3.65 5.66 -15.70
CA ALA A 61 -4.76 6.57 -15.97
C ALA A 61 -5.90 6.14 -15.06
N LYS A 62 -6.51 7.09 -14.31
CA LYS A 62 -7.59 6.84 -13.33
C LYS A 62 -8.47 5.72 -13.84
N ILE A 63 -8.38 4.55 -13.17
CA ILE A 63 -8.85 3.27 -13.71
C ILE A 63 -10.34 3.39 -13.97
N THR A 64 -10.71 3.30 -15.23
CA THR A 64 -12.07 2.95 -15.64
C THR A 64 -12.31 1.51 -15.19
N VAL A 65 -13.21 1.34 -14.24
CA VAL A 65 -13.58 0.03 -13.71
C VAL A 65 -14.39 -0.71 -14.78
N GLY A 66 -13.91 -1.89 -15.17
CA GLY A 66 -14.65 -2.82 -16.04
C GLY A 66 -14.22 -2.78 -17.51
N GLU A 67 -14.21 -3.95 -18.13
CA GLU A 67 -13.94 -4.18 -19.55
C GLU A 67 -14.95 -3.49 -20.51
N GLU A 68 -15.93 -2.75 -19.98
CA GLU A 68 -16.85 -1.89 -20.73
C GLU A 68 -16.97 -0.52 -20.06
N GLY A 69 -16.10 0.41 -20.39
CA GLY A 69 -16.24 1.87 -20.47
C GLY A 69 -17.14 2.66 -19.51
N LYS A 70 -17.48 2.20 -18.31
CA LYS A 70 -18.21 2.99 -17.32
C LYS A 70 -17.23 3.53 -16.27
N SER A 71 -16.82 4.79 -16.43
CA SER A 71 -16.13 5.53 -15.38
C SER A 71 -17.08 5.72 -14.19
N VAL A 72 -16.82 5.03 -13.08
CA VAL A 72 -17.48 5.36 -11.81
C VAL A 72 -17.01 6.76 -11.42
N SER A 73 -17.94 7.71 -11.24
CA SER A 73 -17.55 9.05 -10.80
C SER A 73 -16.88 8.98 -9.41
N ALA A 74 -15.98 9.92 -9.13
CA ALA A 74 -15.30 9.97 -7.83
C ALA A 74 -16.30 10.05 -6.66
N ASP A 75 -17.43 10.73 -6.85
CA ASP A 75 -18.49 10.85 -5.84
C ASP A 75 -19.23 9.52 -5.65
N ALA A 76 -19.57 8.81 -6.73
CA ALA A 76 -20.19 7.49 -6.62
C ALA A 76 -19.27 6.47 -5.92
N LEU A 77 -17.96 6.59 -6.11
CA LEU A 77 -16.99 5.73 -5.41
C LEU A 77 -16.89 6.09 -3.92
N LYS A 78 -16.94 7.38 -3.55
CA LYS A 78 -17.01 7.81 -2.15
C LYS A 78 -18.29 7.30 -1.45
N ASP A 79 -19.43 7.34 -2.15
CA ASP A 79 -20.68 6.81 -1.64
C ASP A 79 -20.61 5.29 -1.47
N LEU A 80 -20.03 4.56 -2.42
CA LEU A 80 -19.83 3.12 -2.34
C LEU A 80 -18.93 2.75 -1.13
N ILE A 81 -17.84 3.46 -0.91
CA ILE A 81 -16.95 3.27 0.24
C ILE A 81 -17.70 3.52 1.55
N SER A 82 -18.46 4.63 1.62
CA SER A 82 -19.23 5.00 2.80
C SER A 82 -20.32 3.97 3.11
N HIS A 83 -21.00 3.47 2.08
CA HIS A 83 -21.99 2.40 2.18
C HIS A 83 -21.33 1.10 2.67
N ALA A 84 -20.20 0.72 2.07
CA ALA A 84 -19.48 -0.50 2.45
C ALA A 84 -19.00 -0.49 3.91
N LEU A 85 -18.63 0.69 4.45
CA LEU A 85 -18.30 0.83 5.88
C LEU A 85 -19.52 0.64 6.77
N LYS A 86 -20.70 1.17 6.38
CA LYS A 86 -21.94 1.07 7.17
C LYS A 86 -22.51 -0.35 7.17
N GLU A 87 -22.56 -0.97 6.00
CA GLU A 87 -23.20 -2.27 5.80
C GLU A 87 -22.24 -3.45 5.95
N ASN A 88 -20.98 -3.20 6.36
CA ASN A 88 -19.92 -4.23 6.42
C ASN A 88 -19.75 -4.98 5.09
N ALA A 89 -19.86 -4.27 3.96
CA ALA A 89 -19.83 -4.87 2.63
C ALA A 89 -18.41 -5.07 2.09
N PHE A 90 -17.40 -4.51 2.70
CA PHE A 90 -16.02 -4.85 2.38
C PHE A 90 -15.74 -6.33 2.60
N LYS A 91 -14.76 -6.86 1.88
CA LYS A 91 -14.29 -8.24 2.04
C LYS A 91 -12.80 -8.25 2.37
N LEU A 92 -12.38 -9.21 3.20
CA LEU A 92 -10.97 -9.52 3.42
C LEU A 92 -10.60 -10.78 2.64
N VAL A 93 -9.45 -10.72 2.01
CA VAL A 93 -8.78 -11.88 1.39
C VAL A 93 -7.45 -12.08 2.11
N PHE A 94 -7.09 -13.32 2.35
CA PHE A 94 -5.89 -13.69 3.10
C PHE A 94 -4.91 -14.35 2.13
N GLN A 95 -3.78 -13.66 1.90
CA GLN A 95 -2.71 -14.19 1.05
C GLN A 95 -1.67 -14.88 1.92
N PRO A 96 -1.40 -16.18 1.71
CA PRO A 96 -0.42 -16.89 2.53
C PRO A 96 1.00 -16.38 2.27
N ILE A 97 1.76 -16.23 3.37
CA ILE A 97 3.19 -15.95 3.36
C ILE A 97 3.89 -17.25 3.75
N VAL A 98 4.69 -17.79 2.84
CA VAL A 98 5.33 -19.10 3.02
C VAL A 98 6.79 -18.91 3.38
N SER A 99 7.23 -19.57 4.47
CA SER A 99 8.64 -19.63 4.84
C SER A 99 9.41 -20.52 3.87
N LEU A 100 10.51 -20.00 3.30
CA LEU A 100 11.43 -20.76 2.47
C LEU A 100 12.36 -21.68 3.29
N HIS A 101 12.35 -21.55 4.61
CA HIS A 101 13.22 -22.30 5.54
C HIS A 101 12.47 -23.37 6.34
N GLY A 102 11.18 -23.63 6.00
CA GLY A 102 10.39 -24.70 6.59
C GLY A 102 9.86 -24.40 8.00
N GLU A 103 9.65 -23.12 8.33
CA GLU A 103 8.92 -22.76 9.56
C GLU A 103 7.44 -23.13 9.41
N ASP A 104 6.89 -23.82 10.42
CA ASP A 104 5.50 -24.31 10.43
C ASP A 104 4.48 -23.21 10.84
N GLU A 105 4.89 -21.93 10.91
CA GLU A 105 4.00 -20.85 11.27
C GLU A 105 3.17 -20.39 10.07
N GLU A 106 1.87 -20.52 10.17
CA GLU A 106 0.94 -19.96 9.19
C GLU A 106 0.92 -18.44 9.29
N GLN A 107 1.26 -17.76 8.20
CA GLN A 107 1.28 -16.31 8.11
C GLN A 107 0.47 -15.87 6.90
N PHE A 108 -0.32 -14.81 7.05
CA PHE A 108 -1.16 -14.30 5.97
C PHE A 108 -1.11 -12.77 5.93
N GLU A 109 -1.03 -12.22 4.74
CA GLU A 109 -1.29 -10.80 4.50
C GLU A 109 -2.81 -10.59 4.33
N VAL A 110 -3.33 -9.58 5.01
CA VAL A 110 -4.74 -9.19 4.93
C VAL A 110 -4.92 -8.18 3.83
N LEU A 111 -5.68 -8.53 2.82
CA LEU A 111 -5.94 -7.72 1.64
C LEU A 111 -7.41 -7.30 1.60
N LEU A 112 -7.64 -5.98 1.52
CA LEU A 112 -8.98 -5.40 1.42
C LEU A 112 -9.53 -5.52 0.01
N ARG A 113 -10.83 -5.76 -0.11
CA ARG A 113 -11.58 -5.78 -1.37
C ARG A 113 -12.89 -5.05 -1.20
N LEU A 114 -13.29 -4.28 -2.21
CA LEU A 114 -14.55 -3.54 -2.24
C LEU A 114 -15.42 -4.09 -3.37
N PRO A 115 -16.49 -4.83 -3.08
CA PRO A 115 -17.49 -5.20 -4.08
C PRO A 115 -18.26 -3.98 -4.57
N ASP A 116 -18.48 -3.86 -5.88
CA ASP A 116 -19.40 -2.89 -6.45
C ASP A 116 -20.83 -3.44 -6.56
N ALA A 117 -21.76 -2.61 -7.05
CA ALA A 117 -23.16 -2.99 -7.19
C ALA A 117 -23.40 -4.07 -8.26
N GLU A 118 -22.51 -4.19 -9.22
CA GLU A 118 -22.53 -5.20 -10.29
C GLU A 118 -21.89 -6.52 -9.85
N GLY A 119 -21.25 -6.56 -8.68
CA GLY A 119 -20.57 -7.75 -8.15
C GLY A 119 -19.08 -7.84 -8.53
N ASN A 120 -18.51 -6.84 -9.21
CA ASN A 120 -17.08 -6.77 -9.45
C ASN A 120 -16.35 -6.46 -8.15
N ILE A 121 -15.09 -6.90 -8.07
CA ILE A 121 -14.26 -6.72 -6.89
C ILE A 121 -13.17 -5.68 -7.17
N LEU A 122 -13.26 -4.55 -6.50
CA LEU A 122 -12.26 -3.49 -6.58
C LEU A 122 -11.09 -3.75 -5.62
N ASN A 123 -9.87 -3.56 -6.14
CA ASN A 123 -8.63 -3.59 -5.34
C ASN A 123 -8.39 -2.21 -4.68
N PRO A 124 -7.61 -2.13 -3.58
CA PRO A 124 -7.33 -0.88 -2.88
C PRO A 124 -6.82 0.25 -3.78
N GLY A 125 -5.93 -0.04 -4.73
CA GLY A 125 -5.43 0.95 -5.69
C GLY A 125 -6.51 1.65 -6.53
N GLN A 126 -7.72 1.09 -6.60
CA GLN A 126 -8.83 1.64 -7.37
C GLN A 126 -9.73 2.59 -6.56
N PHE A 127 -9.66 2.57 -5.21
CA PHE A 127 -10.58 3.35 -4.38
C PHE A 127 -9.91 4.07 -3.20
N MET A 128 -8.66 3.73 -2.81
CA MET A 128 -8.03 4.31 -1.62
C MET A 128 -7.78 5.82 -1.75
N THR A 129 -7.50 6.33 -2.96
CA THR A 129 -7.36 7.77 -3.20
C THR A 129 -8.66 8.51 -2.86
N GLN A 130 -9.82 7.98 -3.30
CA GLN A 130 -11.13 8.57 -3.00
C GLN A 130 -11.50 8.42 -1.53
N ALA A 131 -11.08 7.31 -0.90
CA ALA A 131 -11.22 7.12 0.54
C ALA A 131 -10.42 8.16 1.34
N GLU A 132 -9.21 8.48 0.88
CA GLU A 132 -8.38 9.53 1.48
C GLU A 132 -8.99 10.90 1.34
N GLU A 133 -9.41 11.29 0.13
CA GLU A 133 -10.09 12.55 -0.15
C GLU A 133 -11.38 12.72 0.68
N ALA A 134 -12.09 11.62 0.94
CA ALA A 134 -13.27 11.59 1.79
C ALA A 134 -12.96 11.54 3.30
N GLY A 135 -11.67 11.45 3.69
CA GLY A 135 -11.25 11.34 5.08
C GLY A 135 -11.65 10.02 5.76
N LEU A 136 -11.78 8.94 5.00
CA LEU A 136 -12.29 7.66 5.48
C LEU A 136 -11.21 6.63 5.81
N LEU A 137 -9.92 6.91 5.53
CA LEU A 137 -8.84 5.94 5.71
C LEU A 137 -8.78 5.35 7.13
N HIS A 138 -8.84 6.18 8.16
CA HIS A 138 -8.82 5.72 9.55
C HIS A 138 -10.01 4.81 9.91
N LYS A 139 -11.18 5.02 9.27
CA LYS A 139 -12.35 4.15 9.46
C LYS A 139 -12.18 2.82 8.76
N ILE A 140 -11.58 2.84 7.56
CA ILE A 140 -11.24 1.62 6.82
C ILE A 140 -10.23 0.79 7.61
N ASP A 141 -9.15 1.41 8.09
CA ASP A 141 -8.13 0.70 8.88
C ASP A 141 -8.74 0.05 10.13
N ARG A 142 -9.57 0.78 10.88
CA ARG A 142 -10.26 0.22 12.05
C ARG A 142 -11.21 -0.92 11.66
N TRP A 143 -11.92 -0.78 10.54
CA TRP A 143 -12.79 -1.84 10.04
C TRP A 143 -11.99 -3.10 9.68
N VAL A 144 -10.90 -2.95 8.92
CA VAL A 144 -9.99 -4.05 8.54
C VAL A 144 -9.46 -4.76 9.77
N VAL A 145 -8.95 -4.01 10.74
CA VAL A 145 -8.41 -4.57 11.98
C VAL A 145 -9.46 -5.35 12.76
N LEU A 146 -10.69 -4.83 12.90
CA LEU A 146 -11.76 -5.53 13.60
C LEU A 146 -12.13 -6.86 12.92
N GLN A 147 -12.27 -6.85 11.60
CA GLN A 147 -12.60 -8.07 10.86
C GLN A 147 -11.45 -9.08 10.88
N ALA A 148 -10.20 -8.60 10.81
CA ALA A 148 -9.01 -9.45 10.92
C ALA A 148 -8.89 -10.08 12.32
N VAL A 149 -9.12 -9.31 13.38
CA VAL A 149 -9.15 -9.81 14.77
C VAL A 149 -10.21 -10.88 14.93
N LYS A 150 -11.41 -10.67 14.38
CA LYS A 150 -12.51 -11.65 14.43
C LYS A 150 -12.13 -12.94 13.68
N ALA A 151 -11.67 -12.82 12.42
CA ALA A 151 -11.27 -13.97 11.63
C ALA A 151 -10.15 -14.79 12.30
N LEU A 152 -9.19 -14.10 12.94
CA LEU A 152 -8.10 -14.75 13.66
C LEU A 152 -8.59 -15.44 14.95
N ALA A 153 -9.55 -14.85 15.66
CA ALA A 153 -10.17 -15.47 16.83
C ALA A 153 -10.90 -16.76 16.43
N ASP A 154 -11.72 -16.70 15.38
CA ASP A 154 -12.43 -17.88 14.85
C ASP A 154 -11.45 -18.99 14.41
N GLN A 155 -10.33 -18.64 13.73
CA GLN A 155 -9.29 -19.60 13.34
C GLN A 155 -8.63 -20.26 14.57
N ARG A 156 -8.36 -19.47 15.62
CA ARG A 156 -7.75 -20.02 16.84
C ARG A 156 -8.68 -20.91 17.65
N GLU A 157 -9.97 -20.61 17.68
CA GLU A 157 -10.99 -21.51 18.24
C GLU A 157 -11.04 -22.84 17.51
N ALA A 158 -10.76 -22.84 16.19
CA ALA A 158 -10.61 -24.05 15.39
C ALA A 158 -9.23 -24.74 15.54
N GLY A 159 -8.35 -24.25 16.41
CA GLY A 159 -7.04 -24.84 16.69
C GLY A 159 -5.88 -24.30 15.84
N GLY A 160 -6.13 -23.29 15.00
CA GLY A 160 -5.10 -22.64 14.18
C GLY A 160 -4.15 -21.78 15.01
N LYS A 161 -2.97 -21.47 14.46
CA LYS A 161 -1.95 -20.62 15.10
C LYS A 161 -1.49 -19.48 14.18
N GLY A 162 -2.32 -19.10 13.21
CA GLY A 162 -1.98 -18.12 12.21
C GLY A 162 -1.60 -16.76 12.78
N ARG A 163 -0.79 -16.01 12.02
CA ARG A 163 -0.47 -14.60 12.23
C ARG A 163 -0.94 -13.80 11.05
N LEU A 164 -1.41 -12.58 11.29
CA LEU A 164 -1.91 -11.68 10.25
C LEU A 164 -1.02 -10.45 10.12
N PHE A 165 -0.66 -10.14 8.89
CA PHE A 165 -0.04 -8.88 8.50
C PHE A 165 -1.13 -7.93 8.00
N ILE A 166 -1.24 -6.76 8.64
CA ILE A 166 -2.29 -5.78 8.37
C ILE A 166 -1.66 -4.45 7.97
N ASN A 167 -1.93 -4.00 6.76
CA ASN A 167 -1.51 -2.68 6.30
C ASN A 167 -2.31 -1.58 7.02
N VAL A 168 -1.62 -0.53 7.45
CA VAL A 168 -2.21 0.68 8.03
C VAL A 168 -1.80 1.93 7.25
N SER A 169 -2.74 2.87 7.10
CA SER A 169 -2.51 4.12 6.41
C SER A 169 -1.75 5.12 7.29
N HIS A 170 -1.19 6.16 6.66
CA HIS A 170 -0.55 7.27 7.35
C HIS A 170 -1.49 8.01 8.33
N LYS A 171 -2.80 7.98 8.09
CA LYS A 171 -3.79 8.58 9.03
C LYS A 171 -3.81 7.84 10.35
N THR A 172 -3.68 6.52 10.33
CA THR A 172 -3.61 5.69 11.54
C THR A 172 -2.30 5.87 12.29
N LEU A 173 -1.18 6.17 11.62
CA LEU A 173 0.09 6.48 12.29
C LEU A 173 -0.01 7.71 13.21
N GLY A 174 -0.89 8.67 12.88
CA GLY A 174 -1.14 9.88 13.65
C GLY A 174 -2.31 9.79 14.65
N ASP A 175 -3.04 8.67 14.67
CA ASP A 175 -4.22 8.49 15.52
C ASP A 175 -3.80 8.00 16.92
N GLU A 176 -3.80 8.90 17.89
CA GLU A 176 -3.42 8.56 19.29
C GLU A 176 -4.40 7.60 19.98
N GLU A 177 -5.64 7.50 19.48
CA GLU A 177 -6.66 6.61 20.05
C GLU A 177 -6.57 5.19 19.47
N PHE A 178 -5.84 4.99 18.37
CA PHE A 178 -5.79 3.70 17.70
C PHE A 178 -5.18 2.60 18.57
N LEU A 179 -4.01 2.83 19.16
CA LEU A 179 -3.31 1.83 19.96
C LEU A 179 -4.05 1.46 21.26
N PRO A 180 -4.60 2.42 22.05
CA PRO A 180 -5.46 2.10 23.18
C PRO A 180 -6.67 1.26 22.79
N TRP A 181 -7.36 1.63 21.72
CA TRP A 181 -8.50 0.90 21.17
C TRP A 181 -8.10 -0.52 20.74
N MET A 182 -6.98 -0.66 20.03
CA MET A 182 -6.45 -1.95 19.57
C MET A 182 -6.12 -2.89 20.75
N SER A 183 -5.51 -2.36 21.81
CA SER A 183 -5.22 -3.13 23.02
C SER A 183 -6.49 -3.72 23.64
N VAL A 184 -7.58 -2.96 23.66
CA VAL A 184 -8.89 -3.44 24.15
C VAL A 184 -9.45 -4.54 23.25
N ALA A 185 -9.38 -4.34 21.92
CA ALA A 185 -9.88 -5.30 20.94
C ALA A 185 -9.16 -6.67 21.05
N LEU A 186 -7.83 -6.66 21.16
CA LEU A 186 -7.02 -7.89 21.32
C LEU A 186 -7.35 -8.62 22.62
N LYS A 187 -7.48 -7.90 23.73
CA LYS A 187 -7.85 -8.50 25.02
C LYS A 187 -9.24 -9.11 24.98
N ALA A 188 -10.19 -8.44 24.36
CA ALA A 188 -11.56 -8.94 24.21
C ALA A 188 -11.60 -10.23 23.36
N ALA A 189 -10.78 -10.29 22.30
CA ALA A 189 -10.66 -11.45 21.43
C ALA A 189 -9.74 -12.56 22.01
N ARG A 190 -9.10 -12.34 23.16
CA ARG A 190 -8.13 -13.26 23.78
C ARG A 190 -6.99 -13.67 22.83
N LEU A 191 -6.60 -12.77 21.94
CA LEU A 191 -5.49 -12.98 21.03
C LEU A 191 -4.15 -12.61 21.68
N PRO A 192 -3.08 -13.38 21.43
CA PRO A 192 -1.74 -12.98 21.85
C PRO A 192 -1.30 -11.75 21.02
N SER A 193 -0.46 -10.93 21.62
CA SER A 193 0.01 -9.68 21.00
C SER A 193 0.82 -9.91 19.70
N ASP A 194 1.49 -11.04 19.58
CA ASP A 194 2.29 -11.39 18.39
C ASP A 194 1.46 -12.00 17.24
N ALA A 195 0.14 -12.13 17.41
CA ALA A 195 -0.75 -12.67 16.39
C ALA A 195 -1.04 -11.68 15.25
N ILE A 196 -0.80 -10.38 15.47
CA ILE A 196 -0.96 -9.32 14.48
C ILE A 196 0.33 -8.56 14.31
N ILE A 197 0.71 -8.34 13.05
CA ILE A 197 1.87 -7.55 12.64
C ILE A 197 1.35 -6.39 11.80
N PHE A 198 1.57 -5.16 12.26
CA PHE A 198 1.17 -3.97 11.50
C PHE A 198 2.20 -3.64 10.44
N GLN A 199 1.76 -3.53 9.18
CA GLN A 199 2.59 -3.15 8.06
C GLN A 199 2.43 -1.66 7.76
N ILE A 200 3.55 -0.97 7.66
CA ILE A 200 3.61 0.45 7.30
C ILE A 200 4.29 0.55 5.94
N HIS A 201 3.68 1.23 5.01
CA HIS A 201 4.29 1.47 3.71
C HIS A 201 5.53 2.37 3.85
N GLU A 202 6.65 2.03 3.19
CA GLU A 202 7.90 2.78 3.32
C GLU A 202 7.74 4.29 3.03
N ASN A 203 6.95 4.64 2.00
CA ASN A 203 6.69 6.03 1.67
C ASN A 203 5.96 6.78 2.79
N ASP A 204 4.97 6.14 3.43
CA ASP A 204 4.24 6.72 4.55
C ASP A 204 5.15 6.87 5.77
N ALA A 205 5.94 5.84 6.08
CA ALA A 205 6.90 5.88 7.18
C ALA A 205 7.97 6.98 6.97
N THR A 206 8.38 7.21 5.73
CA THR A 206 9.36 8.25 5.38
C THR A 206 8.75 9.65 5.44
N SER A 207 7.55 9.82 4.87
CA SER A 207 6.84 11.10 4.82
C SER A 207 6.36 11.55 6.20
N TYR A 208 5.97 10.61 7.04
CA TYR A 208 5.42 10.82 8.38
C TYR A 208 6.30 10.22 9.48
N ILE A 209 7.64 10.40 9.37
CA ILE A 209 8.65 9.71 10.20
C ILE A 209 8.41 9.86 11.71
N LYS A 210 7.96 11.02 12.18
CA LYS A 210 7.70 11.27 13.61
C LYS A 210 6.50 10.46 14.11
N GLN A 211 5.44 10.40 13.31
CA GLN A 211 4.24 9.62 13.59
C GLN A 211 4.55 8.13 13.55
N ALA A 212 5.27 7.67 12.51
CA ALA A 212 5.70 6.29 12.37
C ALA A 212 6.56 5.83 13.55
N ALA A 213 7.54 6.64 13.97
CA ALA A 213 8.37 6.35 15.14
C ALA A 213 7.57 6.28 16.45
N LYS A 214 6.60 7.20 16.66
CA LYS A 214 5.70 7.16 17.81
C LYS A 214 4.82 5.92 17.78
N PHE A 215 4.29 5.58 16.62
CA PHE A 215 3.41 4.43 16.42
C PHE A 215 4.14 3.11 16.67
N THR A 216 5.33 2.89 16.06
CA THR A 216 6.13 1.67 16.26
C THR A 216 6.56 1.51 17.70
N LYS A 217 6.96 2.60 18.38
CA LYS A 217 7.25 2.58 19.81
C LYS A 217 6.03 2.17 20.66
N GLY A 218 4.86 2.73 20.35
CA GLY A 218 3.62 2.35 21.04
C GLY A 218 3.22 0.89 20.77
N LEU A 219 3.46 0.36 19.57
CA LEU A 219 3.29 -1.07 19.28
C LEU A 219 4.21 -1.92 20.13
N GLN A 220 5.49 -1.54 20.27
CA GLN A 220 6.46 -2.24 21.09
C GLN A 220 6.05 -2.26 22.57
N GLU A 221 5.54 -1.15 23.10
CA GLU A 221 5.03 -1.07 24.50
C GLU A 221 3.84 -2.00 24.75
N LEU A 222 3.05 -2.30 23.71
CA LEU A 222 1.95 -3.26 23.72
C LEU A 222 2.38 -4.69 23.34
N HIS A 223 3.68 -4.93 23.15
CA HIS A 223 4.23 -6.20 22.64
C HIS A 223 3.68 -6.62 21.27
N LEU A 224 3.19 -5.67 20.48
CA LEU A 224 2.79 -5.85 19.10
C LEU A 224 4.00 -5.72 18.18
N LYS A 225 3.92 -6.31 17.00
CA LYS A 225 4.99 -6.26 15.99
C LYS A 225 4.62 -5.29 14.87
N SER A 226 5.65 -4.72 14.27
CA SER A 226 5.54 -3.92 13.03
C SER A 226 6.47 -4.45 11.95
N SER A 227 6.13 -4.17 10.71
CA SER A 227 6.97 -4.39 9.53
C SER A 227 6.85 -3.22 8.57
N ILE A 228 7.87 -3.05 7.73
CA ILE A 228 7.83 -2.07 6.63
C ILE A 228 7.53 -2.81 5.34
N ASN A 229 6.46 -2.40 4.67
CA ASN A 229 6.08 -2.90 3.36
C ASN A 229 6.74 -2.05 2.25
N HIS A 230 7.03 -2.66 1.09
CA HIS A 230 7.72 -2.03 -0.04
C HIS A 230 9.09 -1.41 0.34
N PHE A 231 9.82 -2.05 1.26
CA PHE A 231 11.12 -1.57 1.70
C PHE A 231 12.15 -1.58 0.55
N GLY A 232 12.87 -0.49 0.40
CA GLY A 232 13.89 -0.32 -0.64
C GLY A 232 13.44 0.55 -1.82
N CYS A 233 12.23 1.09 -1.80
CA CYS A 233 11.71 1.97 -2.86
C CYS A 233 12.23 3.42 -2.74
N SER A 234 12.66 3.86 -1.55
CA SER A 234 13.22 5.19 -1.33
C SER A 234 14.72 5.26 -1.65
N LEU A 235 15.24 6.49 -1.82
CA LEU A 235 16.67 6.71 -2.11
C LEU A 235 17.62 6.25 -0.99
N ASN A 236 17.15 6.23 0.26
CA ASN A 236 17.94 5.83 1.42
C ASN A 236 17.10 5.06 2.45
N PRO A 237 16.67 3.85 2.11
CA PRO A 237 15.72 3.09 2.93
C PRO A 237 16.27 2.75 4.32
N PHE A 238 17.57 2.49 4.43
CA PHE A 238 18.20 2.16 5.71
C PHE A 238 18.21 3.31 6.73
N ASN A 239 18.06 4.56 6.26
CA ASN A 239 17.95 5.69 7.18
C ASN A 239 16.65 5.65 7.97
N LEU A 240 15.57 5.13 7.37
CA LEU A 240 14.29 4.94 8.01
C LEU A 240 14.40 4.04 9.25
N LEU A 241 15.14 2.93 9.14
CA LEU A 241 15.30 1.95 10.22
C LEU A 241 16.01 2.51 11.47
N LYS A 242 16.73 3.62 11.36
CA LYS A 242 17.36 4.29 12.53
C LYS A 242 16.33 4.98 13.42
N HIS A 243 15.17 5.26 12.91
CA HIS A 243 14.11 6.01 13.58
C HIS A 243 12.95 5.14 14.05
N LEU A 244 12.88 3.91 13.57
CA LEU A 244 11.83 2.95 13.92
C LEU A 244 12.36 1.91 14.91
N THR A 245 11.53 1.50 15.84
CA THR A 245 11.81 0.48 16.89
C THR A 245 11.04 -0.80 16.60
#